data_985ad290ac9318e63d7491fd53516c71
#
_entry.id   985ad290ac9318e63d7491fd53516c71
#
_cell.length_a   1.000
_cell.length_b   1.000
_cell.length_c   1.000
_cell.angle_alpha   90.00
_cell.angle_beta   90.00
_cell.angle_gamma   90.00
#
_symmetry.space_group_name_H-M   'P 1'
#
loop_
_entity.id
_entity.type
_entity.pdbx_description
1 polymer ?
#
loop_
_entity_poly.entity_id
_entity_poly.type
_entity_poly.pdbx_seq_one_letter_code
_entity_poly.pdbx_strand_id
1 'polypeptide(L)'
;GEVINEILTVTFPNTAVLYLRNYKKTPDKMRYVIKTPGGTVEYDVPIMKVQEYTLEDIFSKGLLLLIPFYIFSHEKNFKVYNSNEQRLAELKAEYRSILERLDKLEQEGIIGAFDKRTIIELSGDVIREIAQKYEKVQKGIGGMMSGALLETEARTILNRGKDEAKKETALRMLQDGE
;
A
#
# COMPACT_ATOMS: atom_id res chain seq x y z
N GLY A 1 -26.79 1.04 -6.74
CA GLY A 1 -28.01 1.85 -6.52
C GLY A 1 -29.05 1.02 -5.84
N GLU A 2 -29.86 1.62 -5.03
CA GLU A 2 -30.94 0.98 -4.27
C GLU A 2 -32.29 1.50 -4.81
N VAL A 3 -33.25 0.60 -4.98
CA VAL A 3 -34.62 0.95 -5.43
C VAL A 3 -35.58 0.79 -4.27
N ILE A 4 -36.16 1.90 -3.82
CA ILE A 4 -37.19 1.93 -2.77
C ILE A 4 -38.35 2.74 -3.30
N ASN A 5 -39.58 2.18 -3.28
CA ASN A 5 -40.81 2.86 -3.72
C ASN A 5 -40.67 3.50 -5.12
N GLU A 6 -40.17 2.75 -6.11
CA GLU A 6 -39.95 3.18 -7.50
C GLU A 6 -38.87 4.29 -7.67
N ILE A 7 -38.14 4.63 -6.61
CA ILE A 7 -37.05 5.60 -6.65
C ILE A 7 -35.73 4.84 -6.70
N LEU A 8 -34.96 5.04 -7.77
CA LEU A 8 -33.59 4.55 -7.87
C LEU A 8 -32.64 5.61 -7.29
N THR A 9 -32.05 5.31 -6.14
CA THR A 9 -31.01 6.16 -5.55
C THR A 9 -29.63 5.69 -5.99
N VAL A 10 -28.83 6.60 -6.55
CA VAL A 10 -27.43 6.36 -6.89
C VAL A 10 -26.56 7.25 -6.00
N THR A 11 -25.79 6.63 -5.11
CA THR A 11 -24.86 7.34 -4.24
C THR A 11 -23.43 7.19 -4.78
N PHE A 12 -22.76 8.29 -5.01
CA PHE A 12 -21.34 8.33 -5.36
C PHE A 12 -20.51 8.37 -4.06
N PRO A 13 -19.57 7.44 -3.86
CA PRO A 13 -18.71 7.47 -2.69
C PRO A 13 -17.76 8.65 -2.72
N ASN A 14 -17.24 9.02 -1.55
CA ASN A 14 -16.11 9.94 -1.49
C ASN A 14 -14.93 9.38 -2.31
N THR A 15 -14.48 10.15 -3.27
CA THR A 15 -13.48 9.72 -4.25
C THR A 15 -12.34 10.73 -4.31
N ALA A 16 -11.12 10.25 -4.52
CA ALA A 16 -9.97 11.06 -4.86
C ALA A 16 -9.29 10.50 -6.10
N VAL A 17 -8.65 11.36 -6.89
CA VAL A 17 -7.82 10.93 -8.02
C VAL A 17 -6.37 10.89 -7.57
N LEU A 18 -5.69 9.76 -7.75
CA LEU A 18 -4.30 9.58 -7.39
C LEU A 18 -3.39 9.84 -8.59
N TYR A 19 -2.52 10.85 -8.45
CA TYR A 19 -1.46 11.14 -9.43
C TYR A 19 -0.14 10.57 -8.91
N LEU A 20 0.39 9.58 -9.62
CA LEU A 20 1.69 8.96 -9.30
C LEU A 20 2.86 9.87 -9.68
N ARG A 21 2.71 10.63 -10.78
CA ARG A 21 3.65 11.65 -11.23
C ARG A 21 2.94 12.97 -11.38
N ASN A 22 3.48 14.00 -10.77
CA ASN A 22 2.92 15.35 -10.89
C ASN A 22 3.96 16.31 -11.48
N TYR A 23 3.43 17.29 -12.16
CA TYR A 23 4.18 18.37 -12.77
C TYR A 23 3.70 19.71 -12.20
N LYS A 24 4.45 20.78 -12.43
CA LYS A 24 4.13 22.12 -11.92
C LYS A 24 2.71 22.60 -12.22
N LYS A 25 2.07 22.06 -13.27
CA LYS A 25 0.71 22.41 -13.69
C LYS A 25 -0.35 21.36 -13.33
N THR A 26 0.01 20.33 -12.59
CA THR A 26 -0.96 19.32 -12.13
C THR A 26 -1.97 19.99 -11.20
N PRO A 27 -3.26 19.94 -11.50
CA PRO A 27 -4.28 20.60 -10.67
C PRO A 27 -4.41 19.95 -9.29
N ASP A 28 -5.09 20.64 -8.36
CA ASP A 28 -5.39 20.10 -7.02
C ASP A 28 -6.75 19.40 -6.96
N LYS A 29 -7.58 19.60 -7.98
CA LYS A 29 -8.90 19.01 -8.08
C LYS A 29 -9.28 18.77 -9.53
N MET A 30 -10.14 17.80 -9.76
CA MET A 30 -10.77 17.49 -11.02
C MET A 30 -12.27 17.74 -10.91
N ARG A 31 -12.86 18.42 -11.87
CA ARG A 31 -14.30 18.63 -11.91
C ARG A 31 -14.99 17.50 -12.64
N TYR A 32 -15.93 16.86 -11.98
CA TYR A 32 -16.82 15.88 -12.56
C TYR A 32 -18.13 16.57 -12.98
N VAL A 33 -18.58 16.27 -14.18
CA VAL A 33 -19.83 16.80 -14.74
C VAL A 33 -20.69 15.62 -15.17
N ILE A 34 -21.81 15.41 -14.48
CA ILE A 34 -22.77 14.35 -14.78
C ILE A 34 -23.94 15.01 -15.50
N LYS A 35 -24.12 14.67 -16.78
CA LYS A 35 -25.25 15.15 -17.60
C LYS A 35 -26.35 14.10 -17.59
N THR A 36 -27.54 14.51 -17.17
CA THR A 36 -28.74 13.68 -17.18
C THR A 36 -29.83 14.35 -18.02
N PRO A 37 -30.90 13.63 -18.44
CA PRO A 37 -32.03 14.23 -19.13
C PRO A 37 -32.71 15.34 -18.31
N GLY A 38 -32.64 15.29 -16.97
CA GLY A 38 -33.23 16.25 -16.06
C GLY A 38 -32.33 17.42 -15.69
N GLY A 39 -31.05 17.43 -16.14
CA GLY A 39 -30.13 18.52 -15.81
C GLY A 39 -28.68 18.04 -15.64
N THR A 40 -27.83 18.93 -15.14
CA THR A 40 -26.40 18.68 -14.92
C THR A 40 -26.07 18.83 -13.45
N VAL A 41 -25.30 17.88 -12.92
CA VAL A 41 -24.72 17.92 -11.57
C VAL A 41 -23.20 18.04 -11.71
N GLU A 42 -22.60 18.98 -11.00
CA GLU A 42 -21.15 19.17 -11.00
C GLU A 42 -20.62 19.07 -9.57
N TYR A 43 -19.45 18.42 -9.40
CA TYR A 43 -18.73 18.40 -8.14
C TYR A 43 -17.22 18.26 -8.38
N ASP A 44 -16.44 18.74 -7.42
CA ASP A 44 -14.99 18.68 -7.47
C ASP A 44 -14.50 17.44 -6.70
N VAL A 45 -13.58 16.68 -7.31
CA VAL A 45 -12.88 15.52 -6.73
C VAL A 45 -11.45 15.95 -6.43
N PRO A 46 -10.96 15.78 -5.19
CA PRO A 46 -9.59 16.15 -4.85
C PRO A 46 -8.57 15.26 -5.57
N ILE A 47 -7.40 15.84 -5.87
CA ILE A 47 -6.27 15.11 -6.44
C ILE A 47 -5.21 14.92 -5.35
N MET A 48 -4.84 13.67 -5.14
CA MET A 48 -3.73 13.26 -4.29
C MET A 48 -2.49 13.08 -5.15
N LYS A 49 -1.41 13.81 -4.86
CA LYS A 49 -0.15 13.77 -5.60
C LYS A 49 0.88 12.99 -4.77
N VAL A 50 1.17 11.74 -5.11
CA VAL A 50 2.05 10.86 -4.33
C VAL A 50 3.38 11.51 -4.02
N GLN A 51 3.96 12.21 -4.98
CA GLN A 51 5.29 12.84 -4.85
C GLN A 51 5.33 14.02 -3.85
N GLU A 52 4.20 14.46 -3.33
CA GLU A 52 4.10 15.54 -2.32
C GLU A 52 3.96 14.99 -0.90
N TYR A 53 3.75 13.67 -0.73
CA TYR A 53 3.65 13.04 0.59
C TYR A 53 5.00 12.54 1.07
N THR A 54 5.37 12.92 2.28
CA THR A 54 6.49 12.33 3.01
C THR A 54 6.07 10.99 3.63
N LEU A 55 7.03 10.17 4.04
CA LEU A 55 6.74 8.96 4.81
C LEU A 55 5.98 9.28 6.09
N GLU A 56 6.32 10.38 6.75
CA GLU A 56 5.64 10.80 7.97
C GLU A 56 4.18 11.18 7.70
N ASP A 57 3.88 11.87 6.59
CA ASP A 57 2.51 12.15 6.17
C ASP A 57 1.72 10.85 5.92
N ILE A 58 2.33 9.89 5.24
CA ILE A 58 1.69 8.61 4.89
C ILE A 58 1.29 7.85 6.16
N PHE A 59 2.21 7.72 7.11
CA PHE A 59 1.95 6.98 8.34
C PHE A 59 1.06 7.73 9.33
N SER A 60 1.29 9.03 9.56
CA SER A 60 0.51 9.82 10.52
C SER A 60 -0.94 10.01 10.09
N LYS A 61 -1.20 10.07 8.78
CA LYS A 61 -2.54 10.19 8.20
C LYS A 61 -3.20 8.85 7.88
N GLY A 62 -2.53 7.72 8.15
CA GLY A 62 -3.04 6.38 7.84
C GLY A 62 -3.18 6.07 6.34
N LEU A 63 -2.43 6.75 5.48
CA LEU A 63 -2.51 6.60 4.02
C LEU A 63 -1.65 5.44 3.52
N LEU A 64 -1.71 4.28 4.20
CA LEU A 64 -0.79 3.16 3.97
C LEU A 64 -0.83 2.61 2.54
N LEU A 65 -1.97 2.73 1.85
CA LEU A 65 -2.09 2.34 0.44
C LEU A 65 -1.28 3.22 -0.52
N LEU A 66 -0.67 4.32 -0.07
CA LEU A 66 0.29 5.09 -0.85
C LEU A 66 1.70 4.52 -0.79
N ILE A 67 2.03 3.67 0.18
CA ILE A 67 3.37 3.09 0.35
C ILE A 67 3.88 2.40 -0.94
N PRO A 68 3.10 1.57 -1.65
CA PRO A 68 3.53 0.97 -2.91
C PRO A 68 3.98 1.98 -3.96
N PHE A 69 3.40 3.16 -3.94
CA PHE A 69 3.68 4.22 -4.89
C PHE A 69 4.71 5.24 -4.39
N TYR A 70 5.18 5.13 -3.16
CA TYR A 70 6.17 6.05 -2.58
C TYR A 70 7.46 6.14 -3.40
N ILE A 71 7.84 5.07 -4.07
CA ILE A 71 9.02 5.02 -4.96
C ILE A 71 8.99 6.07 -6.07
N PHE A 72 7.80 6.56 -6.50
CA PHE A 72 7.69 7.64 -7.48
C PHE A 72 8.28 8.96 -7.00
N SER A 73 8.34 9.20 -5.68
CA SER A 73 9.01 10.36 -5.09
C SER A 73 10.52 10.35 -5.34
N HIS A 74 11.09 9.17 -5.54
CA HIS A 74 12.52 8.94 -5.78
C HIS A 74 12.88 8.77 -7.26
N GLU A 75 11.90 8.65 -8.16
CA GLU A 75 12.11 8.29 -9.56
C GLU A 75 13.12 9.20 -10.26
N LYS A 76 13.08 10.50 -10.02
CA LYS A 76 14.01 11.48 -10.60
C LYS A 76 15.48 11.23 -10.22
N ASN A 77 15.71 10.54 -9.11
CA ASN A 77 17.03 10.27 -8.55
C ASN A 77 17.54 8.84 -8.86
N PHE A 78 16.80 8.02 -9.60
CA PHE A 78 17.18 6.64 -9.90
C PHE A 78 18.57 6.50 -10.52
N LYS A 79 18.95 7.43 -11.42
CA LYS A 79 20.27 7.44 -12.00
C LYS A 79 21.37 7.62 -10.94
N VAL A 80 21.13 8.49 -9.95
CA VAL A 80 22.04 8.75 -8.83
C VAL A 80 22.13 7.52 -7.94
N TYR A 81 21.02 6.95 -7.53
CA TYR A 81 20.97 5.73 -6.71
C TYR A 81 21.65 4.55 -7.40
N ASN A 82 21.51 4.43 -8.73
CA ASN A 82 22.12 3.34 -9.48
C ASN A 82 23.65 3.46 -9.62
N SER A 83 24.22 4.67 -9.49
CA SER A 83 25.65 4.95 -9.63
C SER A 83 26.38 5.24 -8.30
N ASN A 84 25.65 5.55 -7.22
CA ASN A 84 26.20 5.92 -5.92
C ASN A 84 25.68 4.99 -4.82
N GLU A 85 26.58 4.19 -4.26
CA GLU A 85 26.21 3.18 -3.24
C GLU A 85 25.74 3.81 -1.94
N GLN A 86 26.29 4.94 -1.52
CA GLN A 86 25.86 5.64 -0.33
C GLN A 86 24.42 6.15 -0.46
N ARG A 87 24.08 6.76 -1.59
CA ARG A 87 22.72 7.22 -1.88
C ARG A 87 21.73 6.06 -1.99
N LEU A 88 22.15 4.94 -2.57
CA LEU A 88 21.35 3.73 -2.58
C LEU A 88 21.14 3.17 -1.16
N ALA A 89 22.16 3.24 -0.30
CA ALA A 89 22.06 2.81 1.09
C ALA A 89 21.06 3.67 1.89
N GLU A 90 21.03 4.99 1.65
CA GLU A 90 20.03 5.91 2.23
C GLU A 90 18.61 5.50 1.83
N LEU A 91 18.36 5.26 0.54
CA LEU A 91 17.06 4.79 0.05
C LEU A 91 16.68 3.42 0.66
N LYS A 92 17.64 2.50 0.78
CA LYS A 92 17.42 1.21 1.46
C LYS A 92 17.05 1.39 2.93
N ALA A 93 17.65 2.35 3.63
CA ALA A 93 17.32 2.65 5.02
C ALA A 93 15.87 3.17 5.16
N GLU A 94 15.41 4.02 4.24
CA GLU A 94 14.00 4.45 4.22
C GLU A 94 13.04 3.28 4.05
N TYR A 95 13.30 2.38 3.11
CA TYR A 95 12.45 1.20 2.88
C TYR A 95 12.50 0.21 4.05
N ARG A 96 13.65 0.09 4.74
CA ARG A 96 13.73 -0.68 5.99
C ARG A 96 12.84 -0.07 7.06
N SER A 97 12.87 1.23 7.23
CA SER A 97 11.98 1.94 8.17
C SER A 97 10.50 1.74 7.83
N ILE A 98 10.13 1.69 6.54
CA ILE A 98 8.76 1.35 6.12
C ILE A 98 8.37 -0.04 6.63
N LEU A 99 9.22 -1.05 6.40
CA LEU A 99 8.96 -2.43 6.84
C LEU A 99 8.81 -2.53 8.36
N GLU A 100 9.72 -1.90 9.11
CA GLU A 100 9.68 -1.86 10.57
C GLU A 100 8.39 -1.21 11.10
N ARG A 101 7.96 -0.11 10.47
CA ARG A 101 6.69 0.56 10.82
C ARG A 101 5.47 -0.29 10.48
N LEU A 102 5.46 -1.00 9.36
CA LEU A 102 4.39 -1.94 9.01
C LEU A 102 4.34 -3.13 9.98
N ASP A 103 5.50 -3.66 10.40
CA ASP A 103 5.59 -4.70 11.42
C ASP A 103 4.98 -4.25 12.75
N LYS A 104 5.27 -3.02 13.15
CA LYS A 104 4.72 -2.43 14.37
C LYS A 104 3.21 -2.28 14.29
N LEU A 105 2.68 -1.75 13.18
CA LEU A 105 1.23 -1.60 12.99
C LEU A 105 0.49 -2.95 13.00
N GLU A 106 1.11 -4.01 12.44
CA GLU A 106 0.57 -5.37 12.51
C GLU A 106 0.56 -5.90 13.95
N GLN A 107 1.66 -5.70 14.70
CA GLN A 107 1.76 -6.13 16.11
C GLN A 107 0.76 -5.40 17.01
N GLU A 108 0.48 -4.13 16.74
CA GLU A 108 -0.52 -3.32 17.44
C GLU A 108 -1.97 -3.64 16.99
N GLY A 109 -2.14 -4.50 15.98
CA GLY A 109 -3.47 -4.87 15.45
C GLY A 109 -4.16 -3.76 14.65
N ILE A 110 -3.42 -2.73 14.24
CA ILE A 110 -3.94 -1.60 13.43
C ILE A 110 -4.16 -2.04 12.00
N ILE A 111 -3.29 -2.91 11.48
CA ILE A 111 -3.44 -3.57 10.17
C ILE A 111 -3.38 -5.08 10.33
N GLY A 112 -4.05 -5.80 9.42
CA GLY A 112 -3.95 -7.25 9.37
C GLY A 112 -2.71 -7.75 8.63
N ALA A 113 -2.35 -9.02 8.84
CA ALA A 113 -1.26 -9.67 8.09
C ALA A 113 -1.50 -9.62 6.57
N PHE A 114 -2.76 -9.72 6.15
CA PHE A 114 -3.15 -9.61 4.74
C PHE A 114 -2.85 -8.22 4.18
N ASP A 115 -3.22 -7.16 4.90
CA ASP A 115 -2.99 -5.78 4.46
C ASP A 115 -1.50 -5.49 4.32
N LYS A 116 -0.70 -5.87 5.33
CA LYS A 116 0.75 -5.74 5.31
C LYS A 116 1.37 -6.48 4.12
N ARG A 117 0.98 -7.75 3.92
CA ARG A 117 1.45 -8.56 2.80
C ARG A 117 1.15 -7.87 1.47
N THR A 118 -0.09 -7.40 1.27
CA THR A 118 -0.53 -6.73 0.04
C THR A 118 0.30 -5.46 -0.22
N ILE A 119 0.56 -4.65 0.82
CA ILE A 119 1.39 -3.45 0.69
C ILE A 119 2.82 -3.80 0.26
N ILE A 120 3.44 -4.82 0.88
CA ILE A 120 4.82 -5.24 0.57
C ILE A 120 4.89 -5.80 -0.85
N GLU A 121 3.97 -6.70 -1.23
CA GLU A 121 3.90 -7.34 -2.55
C GLU A 121 3.75 -6.28 -3.65
N LEU A 122 2.76 -5.41 -3.53
CA LEU A 122 2.51 -4.34 -4.50
C LEU A 122 3.68 -3.35 -4.57
N SER A 123 4.35 -3.06 -3.44
CA SER A 123 5.56 -2.23 -3.43
C SER A 123 6.68 -2.86 -4.25
N GLY A 124 6.90 -4.17 -4.09
CA GLY A 124 7.89 -4.92 -4.85
C GLY A 124 7.61 -4.90 -6.36
N ASP A 125 6.34 -5.08 -6.74
CA ASP A 125 5.91 -5.09 -8.14
C ASP A 125 6.08 -3.73 -8.80
N VAL A 126 5.63 -2.66 -8.13
CA VAL A 126 5.78 -1.29 -8.64
C VAL A 126 7.26 -0.92 -8.80
N ILE A 127 8.11 -1.25 -7.81
CA ILE A 127 9.55 -0.97 -7.88
C ILE A 127 10.19 -1.74 -9.04
N ARG A 128 9.84 -3.01 -9.20
CA ARG A 128 10.37 -3.87 -10.28
C ARG A 128 10.04 -3.27 -11.64
N GLU A 129 8.83 -2.77 -11.80
CA GLU A 129 8.35 -2.20 -13.07
C GLU A 129 9.02 -0.86 -13.38
N ILE A 130 9.01 0.09 -12.44
CA ILE A 130 9.51 1.44 -12.73
C ILE A 130 11.02 1.56 -12.69
N ALA A 131 11.72 0.65 -12.01
CA ALA A 131 13.18 0.64 -11.90
C ALA A 131 13.86 -0.33 -12.89
N GLN A 132 13.19 -0.83 -13.92
CA GLN A 132 13.74 -1.81 -14.89
C GLN A 132 15.10 -1.41 -15.48
N LYS A 133 15.29 -0.11 -15.74
CA LYS A 133 16.55 0.43 -16.31
C LYS A 133 17.64 0.71 -15.27
N TYR A 134 17.36 0.49 -13.99
CA TYR A 134 18.23 0.83 -12.85
C TYR A 134 18.46 -0.39 -11.96
N GLU A 135 19.32 -1.28 -12.44
CA GLU A 135 19.54 -2.61 -11.89
C GLU A 135 19.84 -2.61 -10.37
N LYS A 136 20.71 -1.69 -9.90
CA LYS A 136 21.04 -1.61 -8.47
C LYS A 136 19.84 -1.17 -7.62
N VAL A 137 18.99 -0.27 -8.13
CA VAL A 137 17.75 0.14 -7.45
C VAL A 137 16.77 -1.04 -7.42
N GLN A 138 16.53 -1.67 -8.58
CA GLN A 138 15.62 -2.79 -8.71
C GLN A 138 16.02 -3.96 -7.79
N LYS A 139 17.28 -4.40 -7.85
CA LYS A 139 17.78 -5.49 -6.99
C LYS A 139 17.87 -5.08 -5.53
N GLY A 140 18.25 -3.82 -5.25
CA GLY A 140 18.42 -3.34 -3.88
C GLY A 140 17.13 -3.20 -3.12
N ILE A 141 16.16 -2.47 -3.67
CA ILE A 141 14.88 -2.23 -3.01
C ILE A 141 13.87 -3.34 -3.32
N GLY A 142 13.75 -3.74 -4.58
CA GLY A 142 12.86 -4.84 -4.97
C GLY A 142 13.24 -6.16 -4.30
N GLY A 143 14.54 -6.47 -4.18
CA GLY A 143 15.02 -7.64 -3.44
C GLY A 143 14.68 -7.57 -1.94
N MET A 144 14.74 -6.38 -1.34
CA MET A 144 14.34 -6.17 0.06
C MET A 144 12.82 -6.43 0.25
N MET A 145 11.97 -5.93 -0.64
CA MET A 145 10.53 -6.18 -0.60
C MET A 145 10.22 -7.67 -0.77
N SER A 146 10.87 -8.34 -1.73
CA SER A 146 10.70 -9.78 -1.93
C SER A 146 11.13 -10.61 -0.71
N GLY A 147 12.24 -10.23 -0.06
CA GLY A 147 12.69 -10.87 1.18
C GLY A 147 11.68 -10.71 2.32
N ALA A 148 11.18 -9.49 2.52
CA ALA A 148 10.17 -9.20 3.54
C ALA A 148 8.83 -9.93 3.26
N LEU A 149 8.46 -10.11 2.00
CA LEU A 149 7.29 -10.89 1.61
C LEU A 149 7.45 -12.35 2.02
N LEU A 150 8.59 -12.98 1.71
CA LEU A 150 8.88 -14.37 2.08
C LEU A 150 8.87 -14.56 3.60
N GLU A 151 9.45 -13.63 4.38
CA GLU A 151 9.43 -13.67 5.84
C GLU A 151 8.00 -13.57 6.39
N THR A 152 7.17 -12.71 5.81
CA THR A 152 5.76 -12.56 6.19
C THR A 152 4.97 -13.83 5.91
N GLU A 153 5.18 -14.46 4.76
CA GLU A 153 4.56 -15.75 4.40
C GLU A 153 4.99 -16.88 5.33
N ALA A 154 6.27 -17.00 5.60
CA ALA A 154 6.80 -18.02 6.51
C ALA A 154 6.22 -17.88 7.93
N ARG A 155 6.13 -16.62 8.43
CA ARG A 155 5.52 -16.31 9.73
C ARG A 155 4.04 -16.69 9.77
N THR A 156 3.30 -16.40 8.70
CA THR A 156 1.87 -16.74 8.58
C THR A 156 1.63 -18.24 8.60
N ILE A 157 2.44 -19.00 7.86
CA ILE A 157 2.38 -20.48 7.84
C ILE A 157 2.67 -21.05 9.23
N LEU A 158 3.72 -20.56 9.88
CA LEU A 158 4.10 -21.00 11.23
C LEU A 158 3.00 -20.74 12.27
N ASN A 159 2.39 -19.56 12.23
CA ASN A 159 1.31 -19.19 13.15
C ASN A 159 0.07 -20.06 12.91
N ARG A 160 -0.30 -20.31 11.65
CA ARG A 160 -1.42 -21.21 11.33
C ARG A 160 -1.17 -22.62 11.87
N GLY A 161 0.03 -23.18 11.68
CA GLY A 161 0.38 -24.49 12.21
C GLY A 161 0.32 -24.55 13.74
N LYS A 162 0.75 -23.49 14.45
CA LYS A 162 0.62 -23.39 15.90
C LYS A 162 -0.82 -23.35 16.38
N ASP A 163 -1.68 -22.63 15.67
CA ASP A 163 -3.11 -22.50 16.00
C ASP A 163 -3.86 -23.80 15.73
N GLU A 164 -3.54 -24.50 14.66
CA GLU A 164 -4.07 -25.84 14.37
C GLU A 164 -3.66 -26.85 15.45
N ALA A 165 -2.39 -26.89 15.86
CA ALA A 165 -1.91 -27.75 16.93
C ALA A 165 -2.58 -27.45 18.28
N LYS A 166 -2.80 -26.16 18.62
CA LYS A 166 -3.53 -25.77 19.83
C LYS A 166 -4.98 -26.23 19.79
N LYS A 167 -5.67 -26.10 18.65
CA LYS A 167 -7.05 -26.56 18.46
C LYS A 167 -7.15 -28.07 18.62
N GLU A 168 -6.22 -28.82 18.01
CA GLU A 168 -6.18 -30.27 18.12
C GLU A 168 -5.94 -30.70 19.57
N THR A 169 -5.01 -30.04 20.28
CA THR A 169 -4.75 -30.31 21.69
C THR A 169 -5.98 -30.04 22.56
N ALA A 170 -6.66 -28.91 22.34
CA ALA A 170 -7.87 -28.57 23.08
C ALA A 170 -9.01 -29.56 22.82
N LEU A 171 -9.18 -30.02 21.57
CA LEU A 171 -10.17 -31.04 21.23
C LEU A 171 -9.89 -32.37 21.91
N ARG A 172 -8.63 -32.81 21.96
CA ARG A 172 -8.23 -34.02 22.68
C ARG A 172 -8.55 -33.90 24.18
N MET A 173 -8.18 -32.76 24.81
CA MET A 173 -8.48 -32.54 26.23
C MET A 173 -9.97 -32.56 26.54
N LEU A 174 -10.83 -32.10 25.62
CA LEU A 174 -12.29 -32.17 25.78
C LEU A 174 -12.83 -33.59 25.60
N GLN A 175 -12.20 -34.43 24.77
CA GLN A 175 -12.58 -35.83 24.54
C GLN A 175 -12.11 -36.75 25.69
N ASP A 176 -10.97 -36.45 26.30
CA ASP A 176 -10.39 -37.22 27.39
C ASP A 176 -10.95 -36.84 28.76
N GLY A 177 -11.79 -35.78 28.84
CA GLY A 177 -12.39 -35.25 30.06
C GLY A 177 -13.83 -35.71 30.31
N GLU A 178 -14.41 -36.59 29.47
CA GLU A 178 -15.64 -37.34 29.71
C GLU A 178 -15.30 -38.76 30.21
#